data_31c73ac41dbc018d17fc016c9293c227
#
_entry.id   31c73ac41dbc018d17fc016c9293c227
#
_cell.length_a   1.000
_cell.length_b   1.000
_cell.length_c   1.000
_cell.angle_alpha   90.00
_cell.angle_beta   90.00
_cell.angle_gamma   90.00
#
_symmetry.space_group_name_H-M   'P 1'
#
loop_
_entity.id
_entity.type
_entity.pdbx_description
1 polymer ?
#
loop_
_entity_poly.entity_id
_entity_poly.type
_entity_poly.pdbx_seq_one_letter_code
_entity_poly.pdbx_strand_id
1 'polypeptide(L)'
;MQISDVIADMLTRVRNASNAKHETVDIPASNMKKAIADILLAEGYVKGVQVIEDGKQGLIRITLKYEAGKQKVIHGLRRVSKPGLRIYSNYEDMPKVMNGLGIAIVSTSKGIMTDKSARAANVGGEVLAFVW
;
A
#
# COMPACT_ATOMS: atom_id res chain seq x y z
N MET A 1 11.52 -22.16 -10.74
CA MET A 1 10.23 -21.62 -10.27
C MET A 1 10.36 -20.13 -10.06
N GLN A 2 9.46 -19.36 -10.62
CA GLN A 2 9.44 -17.93 -10.40
C GLN A 2 8.69 -17.60 -9.12
N ILE A 3 9.29 -16.75 -8.29
CA ILE A 3 8.62 -16.21 -7.11
C ILE A 3 7.92 -14.93 -7.52
N SER A 4 6.59 -14.91 -7.38
CA SER A 4 5.78 -13.75 -7.72
C SER A 4 5.61 -12.85 -6.50
N ASP A 5 5.84 -11.54 -6.69
CA ASP A 5 5.57 -10.53 -5.65
C ASP A 5 4.35 -9.71 -6.09
N VAL A 6 3.18 -10.14 -5.64
CA VAL A 6 1.92 -9.50 -6.01
C VAL A 6 1.78 -8.11 -5.40
N ILE A 7 2.44 -7.85 -4.27
CA ILE A 7 2.42 -6.53 -3.64
C ILE A 7 3.29 -5.57 -4.45
N ALA A 8 4.48 -6.00 -4.86
CA ALA A 8 5.33 -5.19 -5.73
C ALA A 8 4.63 -4.85 -7.04
N ASP A 9 3.91 -5.81 -7.63
CA ASP A 9 3.12 -5.58 -8.83
C ASP A 9 2.04 -4.51 -8.59
N MET A 10 1.31 -4.61 -7.47
CA MET A 10 0.31 -3.60 -7.10
C MET A 10 0.93 -2.21 -6.99
N LEU A 11 2.05 -2.08 -6.26
CA LEU A 11 2.71 -0.80 -6.07
C LEU A 11 3.21 -0.22 -7.39
N THR A 12 3.73 -1.08 -8.27
CA THR A 12 4.18 -0.66 -9.61
C THR A 12 3.02 -0.16 -10.46
N ARG A 13 1.88 -0.84 -10.45
CA ARG A 13 0.69 -0.41 -11.19
C ARG A 13 0.20 0.96 -10.70
N VAL A 14 0.14 1.15 -9.38
CA VAL A 14 -0.27 2.44 -8.81
C VAL A 14 0.73 3.54 -9.17
N ARG A 15 2.03 3.26 -9.05
CA ARG A 15 3.09 4.22 -9.39
C ARG A 15 3.00 4.64 -10.87
N ASN A 16 2.90 3.68 -11.76
CA ASN A 16 2.84 3.95 -13.21
C ASN A 16 1.59 4.75 -13.57
N ALA A 17 0.44 4.39 -13.01
CA ALA A 17 -0.81 5.10 -13.25
C ALA A 17 -0.74 6.54 -12.72
N SER A 18 -0.16 6.74 -11.53
CA SER A 18 0.02 8.06 -10.94
C SER A 18 0.96 8.93 -11.79
N ASN A 19 2.09 8.35 -12.25
CA ASN A 19 3.04 9.08 -13.09
C ASN A 19 2.43 9.46 -14.44
N ALA A 20 1.57 8.60 -15.01
CA ALA A 20 0.88 8.84 -16.27
C ALA A 20 -0.38 9.71 -16.11
N LYS A 21 -0.71 10.11 -14.88
CA LYS A 21 -1.89 10.95 -14.57
C LYS A 21 -3.22 10.28 -14.91
N HIS A 22 -3.27 8.95 -14.82
CA HIS A 22 -4.53 8.22 -15.02
C HIS A 22 -5.51 8.52 -13.87
N GLU A 23 -6.80 8.51 -14.18
CA GLU A 23 -7.84 8.73 -13.17
C GLU A 23 -7.98 7.52 -12.26
N THR A 24 -7.93 6.31 -12.82
CA THR A 24 -8.08 5.06 -12.07
C THR A 24 -7.02 4.05 -12.46
N VAL A 25 -6.84 3.05 -11.59
CA VAL A 25 -6.02 1.88 -11.89
C VAL A 25 -6.73 0.64 -11.34
N ASP A 26 -6.72 -0.45 -12.13
CA ASP A 26 -7.33 -1.71 -11.76
C ASP A 26 -6.25 -2.72 -11.36
N ILE A 27 -6.50 -3.43 -10.27
CA ILE A 27 -5.57 -4.39 -9.70
C ILE A 27 -6.31 -5.69 -9.42
N PRO A 28 -5.77 -6.86 -9.80
CA PRO A 28 -6.40 -8.13 -9.42
C PRO A 28 -6.59 -8.20 -7.90
N ALA A 29 -7.80 -8.57 -7.47
CA ALA A 29 -8.17 -8.47 -6.06
C ALA A 29 -7.57 -9.59 -5.21
N SER A 30 -7.24 -9.26 -3.98
CA SER A 30 -6.97 -10.20 -2.89
C SER A 30 -7.26 -9.48 -1.58
N ASN A 31 -7.43 -10.24 -0.50
CA ASN A 31 -7.71 -9.64 0.80
C ASN A 31 -6.57 -8.70 1.24
N MET A 32 -5.33 -9.12 1.03
CA MET A 32 -4.17 -8.30 1.40
C MET A 32 -4.09 -7.02 0.58
N LYS A 33 -4.27 -7.11 -0.74
CA LYS A 33 -4.24 -5.92 -1.61
C LYS A 33 -5.38 -4.97 -1.30
N LYS A 34 -6.58 -5.50 -0.97
CA LYS A 34 -7.71 -4.68 -0.55
C LYS A 34 -7.40 -3.93 0.74
N ALA A 35 -6.78 -4.60 1.71
CA ALA A 35 -6.39 -3.96 2.97
C ALA A 35 -5.36 -2.85 2.73
N ILE A 36 -4.39 -3.07 1.84
CA ILE A 36 -3.41 -2.05 1.47
C ILE A 36 -4.11 -0.85 0.81
N ALA A 37 -5.02 -1.12 -0.13
CA ALA A 37 -5.77 -0.05 -0.81
C ALA A 37 -6.61 0.76 0.19
N ASP A 38 -7.25 0.10 1.15
CA ASP A 38 -8.04 0.78 2.18
C ASP A 38 -7.17 1.69 3.06
N ILE A 39 -5.92 1.29 3.35
CA ILE A 39 -4.97 2.13 4.08
C ILE A 39 -4.61 3.36 3.24
N LEU A 40 -4.34 3.20 1.96
CA LEU A 40 -4.04 4.33 1.07
C LEU A 40 -5.20 5.32 1.04
N LEU A 41 -6.44 4.83 1.07
CA LEU A 41 -7.63 5.68 1.12
C LEU A 41 -7.73 6.40 2.47
N ALA A 42 -7.60 5.68 3.57
CA ALA A 42 -7.72 6.23 4.92
C ALA A 42 -6.66 7.30 5.19
N GLU A 43 -5.45 7.11 4.65
CA GLU A 43 -4.33 8.04 4.83
C GLU A 43 -4.33 9.19 3.81
N GLY A 44 -5.32 9.22 2.91
CA GLY A 44 -5.48 10.32 1.96
C GLY A 44 -4.57 10.28 0.74
N TYR A 45 -3.98 9.13 0.43
CA TYR A 45 -3.12 8.98 -0.76
C TYR A 45 -3.92 8.74 -2.03
N VAL A 46 -5.11 8.16 -1.91
CA VAL A 46 -6.00 7.92 -3.05
C VAL A 46 -7.38 8.46 -2.73
N LYS A 47 -8.19 8.68 -3.77
CA LYS A 47 -9.51 9.30 -3.66
C LYS A 47 -10.62 8.30 -3.40
N GLY A 48 -10.47 7.07 -3.88
CA GLY A 48 -11.47 6.04 -3.70
C GLY A 48 -10.95 4.64 -3.98
N VAL A 49 -11.65 3.65 -3.44
CA VAL A 49 -11.35 2.23 -3.62
C VAL A 49 -12.68 1.51 -3.82
N GLN A 50 -12.77 0.70 -4.88
CA GLN A 50 -13.98 -0.03 -5.23
C GLN A 50 -13.61 -1.45 -5.64
N VAL A 51 -14.34 -2.44 -5.13
CA VAL A 51 -14.19 -3.83 -5.56
C VAL A 51 -15.20 -4.10 -6.67
N ILE A 52 -14.73 -4.64 -7.78
CA ILE A 52 -15.54 -4.96 -8.95
C ILE A 52 -15.53 -6.46 -9.16
N GLU A 53 -16.72 -7.07 -9.15
CA GLU A 53 -16.90 -8.48 -9.42
C GLU A 53 -16.72 -8.77 -10.91
N ASP A 54 -15.91 -9.76 -11.24
CA ASP A 54 -15.64 -10.14 -12.64
C ASP A 54 -15.91 -11.62 -12.91
N GLY A 55 -16.57 -12.30 -11.97
CA GLY A 55 -16.82 -13.74 -12.06
C GLY A 55 -15.62 -14.61 -11.74
N LYS A 56 -14.51 -14.01 -11.35
CA LYS A 56 -13.25 -14.67 -10.96
C LYS A 56 -12.84 -14.16 -9.59
N GLN A 57 -11.58 -13.73 -9.44
CA GLN A 57 -11.11 -13.19 -8.17
C GLN A 57 -11.59 -11.76 -7.91
N GLY A 58 -12.04 -11.06 -8.96
CA GLY A 58 -12.44 -9.66 -8.87
C GLY A 58 -11.29 -8.70 -9.12
N LEU A 59 -11.66 -7.42 -9.23
CA LEU A 59 -10.71 -6.32 -9.40
C LEU A 59 -10.90 -5.31 -8.29
N ILE A 60 -9.80 -4.68 -7.90
CA ILE A 60 -9.83 -3.50 -7.04
C ILE A 60 -9.57 -2.31 -7.95
N ARG A 61 -10.53 -1.40 -8.03
CA ARG A 61 -10.37 -0.15 -8.78
C ARG A 61 -10.02 0.96 -7.81
N ILE A 62 -8.82 1.52 -7.96
CA ILE A 62 -8.35 2.62 -7.16
C ILE A 62 -8.51 3.90 -7.96
N THR A 63 -9.23 4.88 -7.40
CA THR A 63 -9.33 6.21 -7.98
C THR A 63 -8.20 7.06 -7.40
N LEU A 64 -7.30 7.51 -8.27
CA LEU A 64 -6.11 8.25 -7.87
C LEU A 64 -6.47 9.67 -7.49
N LYS A 65 -5.64 10.28 -6.66
CA LYS A 65 -5.84 11.63 -6.15
C LYS A 65 -4.73 12.53 -6.67
N TYR A 66 -5.12 13.73 -7.10
CA TYR A 66 -4.17 14.73 -7.59
C TYR A 66 -4.46 16.06 -6.92
N GLU A 67 -3.41 16.86 -6.74
CA GLU A 67 -3.54 18.25 -6.27
C GLU A 67 -3.77 19.17 -7.44
N ALA A 68 -3.91 20.47 -7.16
CA ALA A 68 -4.11 21.51 -8.17
C ALA A 68 -3.01 21.43 -9.24
N GLY A 69 -3.39 21.55 -10.52
CA GLY A 69 -2.46 21.41 -11.64
C GLY A 69 -2.10 19.97 -11.96
N LYS A 70 -2.89 19.02 -11.47
CA LYS A 70 -2.70 17.56 -11.64
C LYS A 70 -1.37 17.06 -11.09
N GLN A 71 -0.91 17.66 -10.00
CA GLN A 71 0.27 17.17 -9.30
C GLN A 71 -0.08 15.94 -8.48
N LYS A 72 0.74 14.90 -8.59
CA LYS A 72 0.48 13.64 -7.89
C LYS A 72 0.64 13.80 -6.37
N VAL A 73 -0.26 13.16 -5.63
CA VAL A 73 -0.23 13.11 -4.16
C VAL A 73 0.77 12.06 -3.68
N ILE A 74 0.87 10.93 -4.39
CA ILE A 74 1.83 9.87 -4.06
C ILE A 74 3.17 10.24 -4.67
N HIS A 75 4.16 10.52 -3.81
CA HIS A 75 5.50 10.88 -4.26
C HIS A 75 6.41 9.66 -4.37
N GLY A 76 6.21 8.66 -3.52
CA GLY A 76 6.99 7.44 -3.57
C GLY A 76 6.25 6.23 -3.02
N LEU A 77 6.55 5.08 -3.59
CA LEU A 77 6.07 3.77 -3.17
C LEU A 77 7.26 2.83 -3.21
N ARG A 78 7.62 2.24 -2.08
CA ARG A 78 8.79 1.37 -1.99
C ARG A 78 8.41 0.04 -1.35
N ARG A 79 8.68 -1.05 -2.06
CA ARG A 79 8.56 -2.39 -1.49
C ARG A 79 9.72 -2.63 -0.53
N VAL A 80 9.44 -3.03 0.69
CA VAL A 80 10.46 -3.27 1.71
C VAL A 80 10.69 -4.77 1.89
N SER A 81 9.71 -5.49 2.43
CA SER A 81 9.81 -6.96 2.58
C SER A 81 9.51 -7.62 1.24
N LYS A 82 10.30 -8.61 0.86
CA LYS A 82 10.17 -9.30 -0.44
C LYS A 82 10.14 -10.80 -0.20
N PRO A 83 9.59 -11.60 -1.13
CA PRO A 83 9.57 -13.05 -0.96
C PRO A 83 10.93 -13.68 -0.68
N GLY A 84 12.00 -13.15 -1.28
CA GLY A 84 13.36 -13.64 -1.07
C GLY A 84 14.09 -13.01 0.11
N LEU A 85 13.53 -11.97 0.73
CA LEU A 85 14.13 -11.26 1.85
C LEU A 85 13.05 -10.59 2.69
N ARG A 86 12.54 -11.32 3.68
CA ARG A 86 11.49 -10.80 4.57
C ARG A 86 12.08 -9.85 5.61
N ILE A 87 11.40 -8.74 5.84
CA ILE A 87 11.83 -7.70 6.78
C ILE A 87 10.76 -7.56 7.87
N TYR A 88 11.16 -7.75 9.11
CA TYR A 88 10.28 -7.66 10.28
C TYR A 88 10.76 -6.57 11.24
N SER A 89 9.85 -6.02 12.01
CA SER A 89 10.17 -5.05 13.05
C SER A 89 9.27 -5.24 14.25
N ASN A 90 9.80 -5.07 15.45
CA ASN A 90 8.95 -4.95 16.64
C ASN A 90 8.35 -3.53 16.67
N TYR A 91 7.38 -3.29 17.56
CA TYR A 91 6.71 -2.00 17.60
C TYR A 91 7.62 -0.86 18.05
N GLU A 92 8.63 -1.15 18.86
CA GLU A 92 9.55 -0.13 19.37
C GLU A 92 10.48 0.40 18.29
N ASP A 93 10.91 -0.49 17.37
CA ASP A 93 11.83 -0.14 16.30
C ASP A 93 11.11 0.12 14.96
N MET A 94 9.79 0.23 14.99
CA MET A 94 9.00 0.42 13.77
C MET A 94 9.48 1.66 13.02
N PRO A 95 9.82 1.52 11.72
CA PRO A 95 10.37 2.64 10.96
C PRO A 95 9.37 3.77 10.80
N LYS A 96 9.88 4.99 10.78
CA LYS A 96 9.13 6.20 10.43
C LYS A 96 9.57 6.65 9.05
N VAL A 97 8.61 6.87 8.17
CA VAL A 97 8.87 7.27 6.79
C VAL A 97 8.80 8.79 6.71
N MET A 98 9.86 9.41 6.19
CA MET A 98 9.93 10.89 6.06
C MET A 98 9.59 11.60 7.37
N ASN A 99 10.17 11.13 8.49
CA ASN A 99 9.93 11.67 9.84
C ASN A 99 8.46 11.69 10.22
N GLY A 100 7.68 10.71 9.76
CA GLY A 100 6.27 10.58 10.08
C GLY A 100 5.33 11.27 9.09
N LEU A 101 5.85 11.92 8.05
CA LEU A 101 5.03 12.50 6.98
C LEU A 101 4.47 11.42 6.05
N GLY A 102 5.22 10.32 5.87
CA GLY A 102 4.77 9.16 5.14
C GLY A 102 4.32 8.05 6.08
N ILE A 103 4.03 6.88 5.52
CA ILE A 103 3.61 5.71 6.29
C ILE A 103 4.41 4.48 5.89
N ALA A 104 4.55 3.55 6.85
CA ALA A 104 4.90 2.17 6.55
C ALA A 104 3.64 1.33 6.64
N ILE A 105 3.47 0.40 5.72
CA ILE A 105 2.37 -0.56 5.73
C ILE A 105 2.93 -1.85 6.31
N VAL A 106 2.31 -2.35 7.38
CA VAL A 106 2.82 -3.45 8.19
C VAL A 106 1.77 -4.55 8.30
N SER A 107 2.19 -5.79 8.10
CA SER A 107 1.35 -6.96 8.32
C SER A 107 1.60 -7.47 9.72
N THR A 108 0.58 -7.41 10.59
CA THR A 108 0.66 -7.81 11.99
C THR A 108 -0.31 -8.93 12.30
N SER A 109 -0.20 -9.49 13.51
CA SER A 109 -1.16 -10.49 13.99
C SER A 109 -2.59 -9.95 14.10
N LYS A 110 -2.75 -8.63 14.14
CA LYS A 110 -4.06 -7.96 14.21
C LYS A 110 -4.50 -7.39 12.86
N GLY A 111 -3.83 -7.81 11.77
CA GLY A 111 -4.15 -7.37 10.42
C GLY A 111 -3.11 -6.43 9.83
N ILE A 112 -3.42 -5.93 8.65
CA ILE A 112 -2.55 -4.98 7.94
C ILE A 112 -2.89 -3.57 8.43
N MET A 113 -1.86 -2.82 8.82
CA MET A 113 -2.04 -1.50 9.40
C MET A 113 -0.84 -0.61 9.12
N THR A 114 -0.94 0.67 9.48
CA THR A 114 0.19 1.58 9.38
C THR A 114 1.15 1.39 10.54
N ASP A 115 2.38 1.90 10.38
CA ASP A 115 3.36 1.93 11.46
C ASP A 115 2.83 2.65 12.70
N LYS A 116 2.08 3.74 12.52
CA LYS A 116 1.48 4.48 13.63
C LYS A 116 0.49 3.63 14.42
N SER A 117 -0.38 2.91 13.71
CA SER A 117 -1.35 2.02 14.34
C SER A 117 -0.66 0.84 15.04
N ALA A 118 0.39 0.29 14.44
CA ALA A 118 1.16 -0.80 15.03
C ALA A 118 1.83 -0.36 16.33
N ARG A 119 2.44 0.82 16.35
CA ARG A 119 3.03 1.38 17.56
C ARG A 119 1.98 1.60 18.64
N ALA A 120 0.84 2.17 18.30
CA ALA A 120 -0.24 2.42 19.23
C ALA A 120 -0.82 1.13 19.83
N ALA A 121 -0.86 0.06 19.04
CA ALA A 121 -1.36 -1.25 19.48
C ALA A 121 -0.28 -2.11 20.14
N ASN A 122 0.97 -1.65 20.19
CA ASN A 122 2.14 -2.38 20.70
C ASN A 122 2.32 -3.73 20.01
N VAL A 123 2.17 -3.75 18.67
CA VAL A 123 2.38 -4.95 17.86
C VAL A 123 3.45 -4.69 16.81
N GLY A 124 4.28 -5.68 16.58
CA GLY A 124 5.22 -5.69 15.47
C GLY A 124 4.71 -6.53 14.32
N GLY A 125 5.48 -6.61 13.25
CA GLY A 125 5.12 -7.43 12.11
C GLY A 125 6.06 -7.26 10.94
N GLU A 126 5.61 -7.74 9.79
CA GLU A 126 6.34 -7.65 8.55
C GLU A 126 6.13 -6.28 7.91
N VAL A 127 7.23 -5.56 7.66
CA VAL A 127 7.16 -4.24 7.02
C VAL A 127 7.04 -4.46 5.51
N LEU A 128 5.85 -4.25 4.97
CA LEU A 128 5.55 -4.55 3.58
C LEU A 128 6.08 -3.48 2.63
N ALA A 129 5.81 -2.22 2.93
CA ALA A 129 6.10 -1.12 2.01
C ALA A 129 6.15 0.22 2.73
N PHE A 130 6.81 1.19 2.08
CA PHE A 130 6.76 2.60 2.48
C PHE A 130 5.98 3.38 1.44
N VAL A 131 5.21 4.37 1.88
CA VAL A 131 4.45 5.30 1.04
C VAL A 131 4.66 6.71 1.55
N TRP A 132 4.92 7.63 0.64
CA TRP A 132 5.03 9.05 1.00
C TRP A 132 4.65 9.96 -0.16
#